data_f8c30edd615a5823d8dd19341f14a975
#
_entry.id   f8c30edd615a5823d8dd19341f14a975
#
_cell.length_a   1.000
_cell.length_b   1.000
_cell.length_c   1.000
_cell.angle_alpha   90.00
_cell.angle_beta   90.00
_cell.angle_gamma   90.00
#
_symmetry.space_group_name_H-M   'P 1'
#
loop_
_entity.id
_entity.type
_entity.pdbx_description
1 polymer ?
#
loop_
_entity_poly.entity_id
_entity_poly.type
_entity_poly.pdbx_seq_one_letter_code
_entity_poly.pdbx_strand_id
1 'polypeptide(L)'
;MLKFINEILLCFRPCFSRKAAFEWFATIITGLMVRSDSLGITSIIRDLLLNPSLYNCMEHFFHADSWDWDDIFTKWTKTVSRYAPFKQISGRTVLIGDGIKRASDGRYMPCIKKMVQESESASKPTFIHGHFFGAVGVLAGKASKSFCLPLSIQIHDGDRVISEWLGDESVSHVVQMLRDGFRAAQHFGDSLFVLDRYFLTVPLLKEWKVYSRKAPGLLHIVTRAKRNCTAYERPGAYKGRGRRPVHGPAVHLKELFLSDAAFFQEAHLQIYGTEKKVRFLSRTYLWGQKLYQPLRFVLVEYEKTQAILVCTDLSMRAEDI
;
A
#
# COMPACT_ATOMS: atom_id res chain seq x y z
N MET A 1 30.01 4.89 3.68
CA MET A 1 28.73 5.46 3.24
C MET A 1 28.76 5.88 1.77
N LEU A 2 29.58 6.84 1.34
CA LEU A 2 29.62 7.33 -0.05
C LEU A 2 29.91 6.22 -1.08
N LYS A 3 30.83 5.29 -0.78
CA LYS A 3 31.10 4.14 -1.65
C LYS A 3 29.84 3.30 -1.90
N PHE A 4 29.06 3.02 -0.83
CA PHE A 4 27.82 2.26 -0.92
C PHE A 4 26.73 3.01 -1.72
N ILE A 5 26.60 4.33 -1.54
CA ILE A 5 25.69 5.16 -2.34
C ILE A 5 26.07 5.10 -3.82
N ASN A 6 27.35 5.24 -4.13
CA ASN A 6 27.83 5.14 -5.50
C ASN A 6 27.57 3.75 -6.12
N GLU A 7 27.77 2.68 -5.37
CA GLU A 7 27.46 1.31 -5.81
C GLU A 7 25.97 1.15 -6.15
N ILE A 8 25.09 1.68 -5.30
CA ILE A 8 23.64 1.67 -5.56
C ILE A 8 23.33 2.50 -6.82
N LEU A 9 23.83 3.73 -6.94
CA LEU A 9 23.57 4.57 -8.10
C LEU A 9 24.04 3.90 -9.40
N LEU A 10 25.22 3.27 -9.40
CA LEU A 10 25.75 2.55 -10.56
C LEU A 10 24.85 1.36 -10.99
N CYS A 11 24.10 0.76 -10.08
CA CYS A 11 23.12 -0.27 -10.43
C CYS A 11 22.05 0.24 -11.41
N PHE A 12 21.74 1.54 -11.41
CA PHE A 12 20.73 2.15 -12.28
C PHE A 12 21.28 2.50 -13.67
N ARG A 13 22.59 2.47 -13.88
CA ARG A 13 23.19 2.87 -15.19
C ARG A 13 22.53 2.17 -16.40
N PRO A 14 22.17 0.88 -16.35
CA PRO A 14 21.50 0.19 -17.47
C PRO A 14 20.08 0.70 -17.78
N CYS A 15 19.41 1.40 -16.86
CA CYS A 15 18.09 1.98 -17.09
C CYS A 15 18.12 3.24 -17.98
N PHE A 16 19.31 3.70 -18.39
CA PHE A 16 19.51 4.91 -19.17
C PHE A 16 20.21 4.60 -20.50
N SER A 17 19.58 4.98 -21.60
CA SER A 17 20.14 4.83 -22.95
C SER A 17 21.36 5.72 -23.20
N ARG A 18 21.41 6.89 -22.50
CA ARG A 18 22.47 7.90 -22.64
C ARG A 18 23.24 8.08 -21.34
N LYS A 19 24.57 8.24 -21.44
CA LYS A 19 25.43 8.50 -20.28
C LYS A 19 25.05 9.81 -19.57
N ALA A 20 24.79 10.88 -20.33
CA ALA A 20 24.40 12.16 -19.78
C ALA A 20 23.09 12.11 -18.96
N ALA A 21 22.09 11.32 -19.39
CA ALA A 21 20.87 11.12 -18.62
C ALA A 21 21.13 10.42 -17.28
N PHE A 22 22.00 9.42 -17.26
CA PHE A 22 22.42 8.79 -16.01
C PHE A 22 23.19 9.75 -15.10
N GLU A 23 24.05 10.59 -15.65
CA GLU A 23 24.78 11.60 -14.87
C GLU A 23 23.82 12.60 -14.24
N TRP A 24 22.79 13.06 -14.97
CA TRP A 24 21.73 13.88 -14.41
C TRP A 24 20.92 13.17 -13.33
N PHE A 25 20.55 11.90 -13.54
CA PHE A 25 19.91 11.09 -12.50
C PHE A 25 20.74 11.06 -11.22
N ALA A 26 22.04 10.73 -11.32
CA ALA A 26 22.94 10.66 -10.17
C ALA A 26 23.08 12.03 -9.49
N THR A 27 23.17 13.12 -10.25
CA THR A 27 23.22 14.50 -9.74
C THR A 27 21.93 14.86 -9.00
N ILE A 28 20.76 14.56 -9.58
CA ILE A 28 19.45 14.82 -8.96
C ILE A 28 19.31 14.05 -7.65
N ILE A 29 19.60 12.74 -7.65
CA ILE A 29 19.52 11.92 -6.42
C ILE A 29 20.47 12.45 -5.35
N THR A 30 21.71 12.80 -5.71
CA THR A 30 22.67 13.40 -4.77
C THR A 30 22.15 14.72 -4.21
N GLY A 31 21.61 15.59 -5.07
CA GLY A 31 21.00 16.85 -4.65
C GLY A 31 19.81 16.66 -3.71
N LEU A 32 18.93 15.69 -4.00
CA LEU A 32 17.82 15.33 -3.10
C LEU A 32 18.29 14.83 -1.73
N MET A 33 19.47 14.21 -1.65
CA MET A 33 20.02 13.72 -0.39
C MET A 33 20.66 14.82 0.47
N VAL A 34 21.17 15.89 -0.14
CA VAL A 34 21.89 16.95 0.58
C VAL A 34 21.09 18.24 0.73
N ARG A 35 20.00 18.41 -0.01
CA ARG A 35 19.20 19.65 0.02
C ARG A 35 18.65 19.95 1.41
N SER A 36 18.61 21.24 1.74
CA SER A 36 18.13 21.75 3.02
C SER A 36 16.64 22.12 3.03
N ASP A 37 15.98 22.13 1.87
CA ASP A 37 14.58 22.50 1.71
C ASP A 37 13.82 21.58 0.73
N SER A 38 12.58 21.95 0.38
CA SER A 38 11.68 21.17 -0.49
C SER A 38 11.45 21.85 -1.86
N LEU A 39 12.26 22.79 -2.28
CA LEU A 39 12.07 23.65 -3.46
C LEU A 39 12.55 23.04 -4.80
N GLY A 40 12.36 21.76 -5.04
CA GLY A 40 12.58 21.15 -6.35
C GLY A 40 13.99 21.36 -6.94
N ILE A 41 14.08 21.59 -8.26
CA ILE A 41 15.35 21.71 -9.02
C ILE A 41 16.21 22.88 -8.52
N THR A 42 15.60 24.00 -8.17
CA THR A 42 16.31 25.21 -7.72
C THR A 42 17.14 24.95 -6.46
N SER A 43 16.59 24.17 -5.50
CA SER A 43 17.35 23.84 -4.29
C SER A 43 18.52 22.89 -4.59
N ILE A 44 18.35 21.95 -5.53
CA ILE A 44 19.44 21.05 -5.95
C ILE A 44 20.59 21.84 -6.54
N ILE A 45 20.30 22.80 -7.46
CA ILE A 45 21.31 23.64 -8.09
C ILE A 45 22.05 24.46 -7.04
N ARG A 46 21.34 25.10 -6.11
CA ARG A 46 21.91 25.91 -5.05
C ARG A 46 22.79 25.08 -4.11
N ASP A 47 22.26 23.99 -3.60
CA ASP A 47 22.90 23.21 -2.53
C ASP A 47 24.07 22.36 -3.04
N LEU A 48 24.08 22.02 -4.33
CA LEU A 48 25.25 21.39 -5.01
C LEU A 48 26.19 22.43 -5.64
N LEU A 49 25.94 23.74 -5.47
CA LEU A 49 26.75 24.84 -6.03
C LEU A 49 26.93 24.72 -7.55
N LEU A 50 25.89 24.27 -8.25
CA LEU A 50 25.92 24.15 -9.71
C LEU A 50 25.69 25.48 -10.38
N ASN A 51 26.16 25.60 -11.63
CA ASN A 51 25.88 26.81 -12.44
C ASN A 51 24.35 26.92 -12.66
N PRO A 52 23.73 28.10 -12.38
CA PRO A 52 22.29 28.31 -12.60
C PRO A 52 21.81 28.03 -14.04
N SER A 53 22.69 28.20 -15.05
CA SER A 53 22.37 27.86 -16.45
C SER A 53 22.03 26.39 -16.69
N LEU A 54 22.38 25.51 -15.75
CA LEU A 54 22.07 24.07 -15.82
C LEU A 54 20.63 23.73 -15.44
N TYR A 55 19.83 24.72 -15.00
CA TYR A 55 18.42 24.53 -14.65
C TYR A 55 17.64 23.85 -15.79
N ASN A 56 17.72 24.40 -17.00
CA ASN A 56 17.00 23.86 -18.16
C ASN A 56 17.47 22.44 -18.53
N CYS A 57 18.76 22.16 -18.37
CA CYS A 57 19.29 20.81 -18.61
C CYS A 57 18.73 19.79 -17.60
N MET A 58 18.63 20.16 -16.34
CA MET A 58 18.07 19.33 -15.29
C MET A 58 16.55 19.17 -15.45
N GLU A 59 15.83 20.22 -15.86
CA GLU A 59 14.41 20.16 -16.18
C GLU A 59 14.16 19.21 -17.38
N HIS A 60 14.98 19.32 -18.43
CA HIS A 60 14.88 18.45 -19.61
C HIS A 60 15.04 16.96 -19.26
N PHE A 61 15.77 16.61 -18.22
CA PHE A 61 15.90 15.22 -17.76
C PHE A 61 14.55 14.59 -17.49
N PHE A 62 13.59 15.32 -16.91
CA PHE A 62 12.26 14.79 -16.56
C PHE A 62 11.33 14.61 -17.78
N HIS A 63 11.69 15.18 -18.94
CA HIS A 63 10.93 15.06 -20.19
C HIS A 63 11.64 14.21 -21.24
N ALA A 64 12.77 13.61 -20.88
CA ALA A 64 13.60 12.88 -21.83
C ALA A 64 13.19 11.42 -21.95
N ASP A 65 13.07 10.91 -23.18
CA ASP A 65 12.79 9.49 -23.50
C ASP A 65 14.03 8.58 -23.33
N SER A 66 15.04 9.04 -22.60
CA SER A 66 16.30 8.31 -22.39
C SER A 66 16.26 7.32 -21.22
N TRP A 67 15.15 7.27 -20.51
CA TRP A 67 14.88 6.38 -19.39
C TRP A 67 13.38 6.12 -19.25
N ASP A 68 13.02 5.01 -18.61
CA ASP A 68 11.65 4.61 -18.36
C ASP A 68 11.41 4.40 -16.86
N TRP A 69 10.21 4.76 -16.39
CA TRP A 69 9.84 4.63 -14.98
C TRP A 69 9.79 3.18 -14.55
N ASP A 70 9.30 2.28 -15.39
CA ASP A 70 9.16 0.86 -15.07
C ASP A 70 10.52 0.17 -14.91
N ASP A 71 11.50 0.56 -15.71
CA ASP A 71 12.89 0.10 -15.57
C ASP A 71 13.50 0.58 -14.25
N ILE A 72 13.31 1.85 -13.91
CA ILE A 72 13.76 2.43 -12.63
C ILE A 72 13.09 1.71 -11.45
N PHE A 73 11.77 1.54 -11.49
CA PHE A 73 11.01 0.84 -10.45
C PHE A 73 11.52 -0.60 -10.28
N THR A 74 11.65 -1.33 -11.37
CA THR A 74 12.14 -2.72 -11.37
C THR A 74 13.55 -2.80 -10.78
N LYS A 75 14.45 -1.92 -11.20
CA LYS A 75 15.82 -1.88 -10.69
C LYS A 75 15.85 -1.50 -9.21
N TRP A 76 15.06 -0.51 -8.79
CA TRP A 76 14.95 -0.11 -7.39
C TRP A 76 14.46 -1.26 -6.52
N THR A 77 13.35 -1.89 -6.90
CA THR A 77 12.75 -2.98 -6.15
C THR A 77 13.70 -4.17 -6.01
N LYS A 78 14.42 -4.55 -7.09
CA LYS A 78 15.50 -5.57 -7.04
C LYS A 78 16.65 -5.15 -6.14
N THR A 79 17.04 -3.88 -6.14
CA THR A 79 18.09 -3.36 -5.27
C THR A 79 17.67 -3.46 -3.81
N VAL A 80 16.44 -3.02 -3.49
CA VAL A 80 15.88 -3.14 -2.15
C VAL A 80 15.79 -4.60 -1.70
N SER A 81 15.30 -5.49 -2.52
CA SER A 81 15.18 -6.92 -2.16
C SER A 81 16.55 -7.57 -1.88
N ARG A 82 17.63 -7.06 -2.50
CA ARG A 82 18.98 -7.55 -2.27
C ARG A 82 19.65 -7.02 -1.00
N TYR A 83 19.42 -5.76 -0.67
CA TYR A 83 20.21 -5.06 0.38
C TYR A 83 19.42 -4.75 1.64
N ALA A 84 18.09 -4.65 1.58
CA ALA A 84 17.30 -4.27 2.73
C ALA A 84 16.99 -5.48 3.64
N PRO A 85 17.10 -5.33 4.96
CA PRO A 85 16.65 -6.35 5.91
C PRO A 85 15.12 -6.29 6.05
N PHE A 86 14.39 -6.73 5.02
CA PHE A 86 12.94 -6.70 5.04
C PHE A 86 12.35 -7.77 5.98
N LYS A 87 11.18 -7.47 6.55
CA LYS A 87 10.50 -8.34 7.50
C LYS A 87 9.60 -9.34 6.82
N GLN A 88 9.56 -10.53 7.42
CA GLN A 88 8.65 -11.59 7.05
C GLN A 88 7.80 -12.01 8.24
N ILE A 89 6.54 -12.34 7.96
CA ILE A 89 5.60 -12.96 8.90
C ILE A 89 5.14 -14.27 8.27
N SER A 90 5.31 -15.37 8.96
CA SER A 90 4.99 -16.71 8.44
C SER A 90 5.59 -16.98 7.03
N GLY A 91 6.85 -16.55 6.81
CA GLY A 91 7.57 -16.72 5.55
C GLY A 91 7.16 -15.75 4.44
N ARG A 92 6.25 -14.82 4.69
CA ARG A 92 5.76 -13.84 3.73
C ARG A 92 6.32 -12.45 3.99
N THR A 93 6.74 -11.79 2.94
CA THR A 93 7.25 -10.41 3.02
C THR A 93 6.11 -9.44 3.33
N VAL A 94 6.34 -8.52 4.27
CA VAL A 94 5.34 -7.53 4.66
C VAL A 94 5.47 -6.28 3.78
N LEU A 95 4.50 -6.09 2.91
CA LEU A 95 4.30 -4.87 2.13
C LEU A 95 3.27 -3.98 2.81
N ILE A 96 3.42 -2.67 2.68
CA ILE A 96 2.51 -1.66 3.26
C ILE A 96 2.04 -0.76 2.12
N GLY A 97 0.73 -0.53 2.06
CA GLY A 97 0.13 0.43 1.12
C GLY A 97 -0.65 1.51 1.85
N ASP A 98 -0.45 2.75 1.45
CA ASP A 98 -1.17 3.90 2.01
C ASP A 98 -1.43 4.99 0.96
N GLY A 99 -2.47 5.78 1.21
CA GLY A 99 -2.87 6.91 0.37
C GLY A 99 -2.40 8.23 0.95
N ILE A 100 -1.70 9.03 0.14
CA ILE A 100 -1.17 10.33 0.54
C ILE A 100 -1.90 11.45 -0.21
N LYS A 101 -2.50 12.38 0.53
CA LYS A 101 -3.13 13.59 -0.04
C LYS A 101 -2.14 14.75 0.04
N ARG A 102 -1.82 15.36 -1.09
CA ARG A 102 -0.95 16.55 -1.15
C ARG A 102 -1.73 17.72 -1.71
N ALA A 103 -1.92 18.77 -0.90
CA ALA A 103 -2.51 20.01 -1.36
C ALA A 103 -1.63 20.68 -2.42
N SER A 104 -2.25 21.28 -3.42
CA SER A 104 -1.59 22.04 -4.48
C SER A 104 -2.50 23.20 -4.90
N ASP A 105 -1.92 24.37 -5.09
CA ASP A 105 -2.66 25.60 -5.46
C ASP A 105 -2.82 25.78 -6.98
N GLY A 106 -2.23 24.90 -7.78
CA GLY A 106 -2.26 24.99 -9.25
C GLY A 106 -3.57 24.50 -9.85
N ARG A 107 -4.50 25.40 -10.17
CA ARG A 107 -5.82 25.05 -10.75
C ARG A 107 -5.76 24.28 -12.07
N TYR A 108 -4.69 24.45 -12.82
CA TYR A 108 -4.52 23.86 -14.17
C TYR A 108 -3.49 22.72 -14.21
N MET A 109 -2.99 22.29 -13.04
CA MET A 109 -2.12 21.12 -13.00
C MET A 109 -2.93 19.85 -13.29
N PRO A 110 -2.42 18.95 -14.12
CA PRO A 110 -3.07 17.65 -14.36
C PRO A 110 -3.33 16.91 -13.04
N CYS A 111 -4.42 16.15 -12.97
CA CYS A 111 -4.76 15.28 -11.81
C CYS A 111 -5.09 16.00 -10.51
N ILE A 112 -5.28 17.31 -10.50
CA ILE A 112 -5.78 18.02 -9.32
C ILE A 112 -7.27 17.75 -9.16
N LYS A 113 -7.66 17.35 -7.96
CA LYS A 113 -9.07 17.17 -7.60
C LYS A 113 -9.37 17.71 -6.20
N LYS A 114 -10.66 18.01 -5.98
CA LYS A 114 -11.18 18.34 -4.66
C LYS A 114 -11.28 17.07 -3.82
N MET A 115 -10.64 17.05 -2.67
CA MET A 115 -10.61 15.91 -1.76
C MET A 115 -11.04 16.32 -0.36
N VAL A 116 -11.72 15.42 0.35
CA VAL A 116 -11.99 15.61 1.78
C VAL A 116 -10.68 15.41 2.55
N GLN A 117 -10.34 16.37 3.39
CA GLN A 117 -9.24 16.25 4.32
C GLN A 117 -9.77 15.68 5.63
N GLU A 118 -9.49 14.40 5.88
CA GLU A 118 -9.79 13.76 7.16
C GLU A 118 -8.74 14.22 8.19
N SER A 119 -9.00 15.33 8.86
CA SER A 119 -8.14 15.85 9.92
C SER A 119 -8.98 16.10 11.16
N GLU A 120 -8.53 15.64 12.31
CA GLU A 120 -9.12 15.96 13.62
C GLU A 120 -8.83 17.39 14.05
N SER A 121 -7.92 18.08 13.37
CA SER A 121 -7.57 19.48 13.67
C SER A 121 -8.59 20.45 13.06
N ALA A 122 -9.28 21.21 13.92
CA ALA A 122 -10.23 22.23 13.51
C ALA A 122 -9.63 23.38 12.69
N SER A 123 -8.29 23.52 12.71
CA SER A 123 -7.57 24.56 11.95
C SER A 123 -7.34 24.19 10.48
N LYS A 124 -7.60 22.94 10.09
CA LYS A 124 -7.42 22.49 8.70
C LYS A 124 -8.75 22.56 7.94
N PRO A 125 -8.72 22.97 6.65
CA PRO A 125 -9.94 23.03 5.84
C PRO A 125 -10.50 21.62 5.62
N THR A 126 -11.82 21.51 5.60
CA THR A 126 -12.54 20.24 5.34
C THR A 126 -12.22 19.67 3.95
N PHE A 127 -11.92 20.55 3.00
CA PHE A 127 -11.59 20.18 1.62
C PHE A 127 -10.27 20.79 1.20
N ILE A 128 -9.48 20.02 0.45
CA ILE A 128 -8.27 20.48 -0.22
C ILE A 128 -8.38 20.20 -1.71
N HIS A 129 -7.77 21.06 -2.52
CA HIS A 129 -7.45 20.75 -3.92
C HIS A 129 -6.03 20.22 -3.97
N GLY A 130 -5.79 19.19 -4.76
CA GLY A 130 -4.45 18.61 -4.84
C GLY A 130 -4.42 17.21 -5.45
N HIS A 131 -3.29 16.57 -5.31
CA HIS A 131 -3.05 15.23 -5.81
C HIS A 131 -3.28 14.17 -4.73
N PHE A 132 -3.77 13.02 -5.17
CA PHE A 132 -3.82 11.81 -4.37
C PHE A 132 -2.78 10.83 -4.88
N PHE A 133 -1.85 10.45 -4.02
CA PHE A 133 -0.82 9.47 -4.32
C PHE A 133 -1.12 8.16 -3.62
N GLY A 134 -0.86 7.05 -4.31
CA GLY A 134 -0.71 5.75 -3.70
C GLY A 134 0.77 5.46 -3.46
N ALA A 135 1.11 5.05 -2.25
CA ALA A 135 2.46 4.65 -1.89
C ALA A 135 2.48 3.18 -1.49
N VAL A 136 3.45 2.43 -2.02
CA VAL A 136 3.74 1.05 -1.62
C VAL A 136 5.16 0.98 -1.11
N GLY A 137 5.34 0.34 0.04
CA GLY A 137 6.65 0.13 0.63
C GLY A 137 6.78 -1.27 1.22
N VAL A 138 8.01 -1.66 1.56
CA VAL A 138 8.31 -2.89 2.27
C VAL A 138 8.71 -2.58 3.72
N LEU A 139 8.17 -3.36 4.65
CA LEU A 139 8.56 -3.24 6.06
C LEU A 139 9.95 -3.82 6.24
N ALA A 140 10.88 -2.99 6.74
CA ALA A 140 12.27 -3.36 6.94
C ALA A 140 12.75 -3.02 8.36
N GLY A 141 13.92 -3.53 8.73
CA GLY A 141 14.57 -3.26 9.99
C GLY A 141 14.52 -4.42 10.99
N LYS A 142 15.03 -4.18 12.19
CA LYS A 142 15.07 -5.17 13.28
C LYS A 142 13.75 -5.19 14.06
N ALA A 143 13.54 -6.22 14.88
CA ALA A 143 12.33 -6.35 15.71
C ALA A 143 12.06 -5.10 16.57
N SER A 144 13.11 -4.51 17.15
CA SER A 144 13.02 -3.32 18.01
C SER A 144 12.86 -2.00 17.27
N LYS A 145 13.22 -1.95 15.97
CA LYS A 145 13.15 -0.72 15.16
C LYS A 145 12.82 -1.06 13.72
N SER A 146 11.56 -0.89 13.36
CA SER A 146 11.04 -1.09 12.01
C SER A 146 10.79 0.24 11.31
N PHE A 147 10.95 0.24 10.00
CA PHE A 147 10.61 1.37 9.14
C PHE A 147 10.04 0.84 7.82
N CYS A 148 9.23 1.66 7.17
CA CYS A 148 8.72 1.36 5.84
C CYS A 148 9.69 1.96 4.81
N LEU A 149 10.26 1.10 3.96
CA LEU A 149 11.11 1.53 2.85
C LEU A 149 10.24 1.69 1.59
N PRO A 150 10.11 2.91 1.04
CA PRO A 150 9.25 3.14 -0.13
C PRO A 150 9.76 2.38 -1.35
N LEU A 151 8.87 1.72 -2.07
CA LEU A 151 9.15 1.05 -3.34
C LEU A 151 8.62 1.88 -4.52
N SER A 152 7.38 2.37 -4.39
CA SER A 152 6.76 3.24 -5.39
C SER A 152 5.85 4.27 -4.75
N ILE A 153 5.74 5.42 -5.41
CA ILE A 153 4.75 6.45 -5.15
C ILE A 153 4.21 6.89 -6.52
N GLN A 154 2.91 6.73 -6.74
CA GLN A 154 2.27 7.06 -8.02
C GLN A 154 1.04 7.92 -7.79
N ILE A 155 0.66 8.74 -8.76
CA ILE A 155 -0.60 9.47 -8.71
C ILE A 155 -1.74 8.48 -8.96
N HIS A 156 -2.59 8.32 -7.95
CA HIS A 156 -3.81 7.52 -8.02
C HIS A 156 -5.00 8.45 -8.26
N ASP A 157 -5.22 8.80 -9.47
CA ASP A 157 -6.10 9.87 -9.80
C ASP A 157 -7.58 9.47 -9.80
N GLY A 158 -7.90 8.33 -10.37
CA GLY A 158 -9.29 7.97 -10.64
C GLY A 158 -9.99 8.98 -11.55
N ASP A 159 -9.26 9.92 -12.18
CA ASP A 159 -9.82 10.95 -13.02
C ASP A 159 -9.87 10.51 -14.49
N ARG A 160 -11.01 10.78 -15.14
CA ARG A 160 -11.25 10.52 -16.55
C ARG A 160 -10.20 11.14 -17.47
N VAL A 161 -9.66 12.30 -17.10
CA VAL A 161 -8.76 13.08 -17.97
C VAL A 161 -7.46 12.33 -18.28
N ILE A 162 -6.88 11.62 -17.27
CA ILE A 162 -5.65 10.85 -17.51
C ILE A 162 -5.94 9.52 -18.17
N SER A 163 -7.03 8.84 -17.79
CA SER A 163 -7.42 7.59 -18.45
C SER A 163 -7.78 7.82 -19.91
N GLU A 164 -8.43 8.94 -20.25
CA GLU A 164 -8.67 9.35 -21.63
C GLU A 164 -7.37 9.69 -22.38
N TRP A 165 -6.39 10.29 -21.69
CA TRP A 165 -5.06 10.60 -22.24
C TRP A 165 -4.17 9.37 -22.46
N LEU A 166 -4.26 8.39 -21.56
CA LEU A 166 -3.48 7.15 -21.63
C LEU A 166 -4.24 6.02 -22.35
N GLY A 167 -5.49 6.23 -22.75
CA GLY A 167 -6.31 5.20 -23.36
C GLY A 167 -6.76 4.09 -22.42
N ASP A 168 -6.65 4.30 -21.13
CA ASP A 168 -7.00 3.34 -20.08
C ASP A 168 -8.38 3.63 -19.47
N GLU A 169 -9.13 2.59 -19.10
CA GLU A 169 -10.36 2.76 -18.31
C GLU A 169 -10.02 3.35 -16.94
N SER A 170 -10.78 4.35 -16.48
CA SER A 170 -10.56 4.96 -15.18
C SER A 170 -10.68 3.93 -14.05
N VAL A 171 -9.56 3.57 -13.46
CA VAL A 171 -9.46 2.59 -12.39
C VAL A 171 -9.47 3.32 -11.06
N SER A 172 -10.33 2.86 -10.13
CA SER A 172 -10.36 3.46 -8.80
C SER A 172 -9.02 3.30 -8.07
N HIS A 173 -8.62 4.29 -7.27
CA HIS A 173 -7.34 4.26 -6.54
C HIS A 173 -7.19 3.03 -5.62
N VAL A 174 -8.28 2.43 -5.13
CA VAL A 174 -8.20 1.18 -4.34
C VAL A 174 -7.75 -0.01 -5.19
N VAL A 175 -8.16 -0.05 -6.45
CA VAL A 175 -7.74 -1.08 -7.42
C VAL A 175 -6.31 -0.81 -7.88
N GLN A 176 -5.94 0.46 -8.13
CA GLN A 176 -4.56 0.83 -8.46
C GLN A 176 -3.60 0.44 -7.34
N MET A 177 -3.93 0.77 -6.07
CA MET A 177 -3.14 0.36 -4.91
C MET A 177 -2.88 -1.15 -4.88
N LEU A 178 -3.91 -1.94 -5.18
CA LEU A 178 -3.77 -3.39 -5.21
C LEU A 178 -2.85 -3.86 -6.35
N ARG A 179 -2.97 -3.27 -7.54
CA ARG A 179 -2.10 -3.57 -8.69
C ARG A 179 -0.65 -3.26 -8.37
N ASP A 180 -0.38 -2.11 -7.73
CA ASP A 180 0.97 -1.74 -7.28
C ASP A 180 1.50 -2.72 -6.23
N GLY A 181 0.66 -3.18 -5.31
CA GLY A 181 1.01 -4.23 -4.35
C GLY A 181 1.40 -5.55 -5.03
N PHE A 182 0.63 -6.00 -6.02
CA PHE A 182 0.97 -7.19 -6.81
C PHE A 182 2.27 -7.02 -7.60
N ARG A 183 2.47 -5.85 -8.21
CA ARG A 183 3.69 -5.50 -8.93
C ARG A 183 4.92 -5.56 -8.01
N ALA A 184 4.82 -5.02 -6.80
CA ALA A 184 5.87 -5.13 -5.80
C ALA A 184 6.12 -6.59 -5.38
N ALA A 185 5.05 -7.36 -5.09
CA ALA A 185 5.15 -8.75 -4.65
C ALA A 185 5.88 -9.64 -5.66
N GLN A 186 5.81 -9.36 -6.97
CA GLN A 186 6.56 -10.10 -7.99
C GLN A 186 8.08 -10.12 -7.75
N HIS A 187 8.61 -9.13 -7.03
CA HIS A 187 10.04 -9.02 -6.72
C HIS A 187 10.42 -9.55 -5.34
N PHE A 188 9.43 -9.73 -4.44
CA PHE A 188 9.67 -10.20 -3.07
C PHE A 188 9.15 -11.61 -2.81
N GLY A 189 8.40 -12.19 -3.76
CA GLY A 189 7.71 -13.47 -3.57
C GLY A 189 6.46 -13.34 -2.70
N ASP A 190 6.05 -14.43 -2.07
CA ASP A 190 4.84 -14.46 -1.23
C ASP A 190 4.83 -13.33 -0.22
N SER A 191 3.77 -12.55 -0.25
CA SER A 191 3.70 -11.29 0.47
C SER A 191 2.37 -11.08 1.19
N LEU A 192 2.42 -10.35 2.30
CA LEU A 192 1.27 -9.80 3.01
C LEU A 192 1.18 -8.31 2.72
N PHE A 193 0.08 -7.87 2.16
CA PHE A 193 -0.16 -6.45 1.87
C PHE A 193 -1.03 -5.85 2.96
N VAL A 194 -0.41 -5.07 3.83
CA VAL A 194 -1.06 -4.39 4.95
C VAL A 194 -1.64 -3.06 4.46
N LEU A 195 -2.94 -2.92 4.57
CA LEU A 195 -3.70 -1.76 4.09
C LEU A 195 -4.57 -1.18 5.21
N ASP A 196 -4.85 0.12 5.15
CA ASP A 196 -5.83 0.74 6.03
C ASP A 196 -7.26 0.23 5.76
N ARG A 197 -8.14 0.37 6.76
CA ARG A 197 -9.57 -0.02 6.69
C ARG A 197 -10.34 0.57 5.50
N TYR A 198 -9.86 1.68 4.95
CA TYR A 198 -10.43 2.32 3.77
C TYR A 198 -10.39 1.41 2.54
N PHE A 199 -9.38 0.56 2.44
CA PHE A 199 -9.20 -0.35 1.31
C PHE A 199 -10.04 -1.62 1.38
N LEU A 200 -10.72 -1.93 2.49
CA LEU A 200 -11.65 -3.06 2.54
C LEU A 200 -12.90 -2.75 1.72
N THR A 201 -12.84 -2.98 0.44
CA THR A 201 -13.92 -2.71 -0.52
C THR A 201 -14.18 -3.88 -1.46
N VAL A 202 -15.41 -3.94 -2.00
CA VAL A 202 -15.76 -5.00 -2.97
C VAL A 202 -14.92 -4.90 -4.26
N PRO A 203 -14.68 -3.71 -4.85
CA PRO A 203 -13.81 -3.58 -6.01
C PRO A 203 -12.41 -4.14 -5.79
N LEU A 204 -11.77 -3.81 -4.66
CA LEU A 204 -10.44 -4.33 -4.31
C LEU A 204 -10.43 -5.86 -4.24
N LEU A 205 -11.40 -6.48 -3.55
CA LEU A 205 -11.45 -7.93 -3.43
C LEU A 205 -11.80 -8.64 -4.75
N LYS A 206 -12.58 -8.01 -5.63
CA LYS A 206 -12.81 -8.54 -6.99
C LYS A 206 -11.52 -8.60 -7.78
N GLU A 207 -10.76 -7.50 -7.78
CA GLU A 207 -9.48 -7.40 -8.46
C GLU A 207 -8.46 -8.38 -7.84
N TRP A 208 -8.37 -8.45 -6.50
CA TRP A 208 -7.52 -9.42 -5.80
C TRP A 208 -7.82 -10.85 -6.24
N LYS A 209 -9.10 -11.21 -6.37
CA LYS A 209 -9.52 -12.54 -6.83
C LYS A 209 -9.06 -12.85 -8.26
N VAL A 210 -9.04 -11.84 -9.15
CA VAL A 210 -8.53 -11.99 -10.51
C VAL A 210 -7.03 -12.28 -10.50
N TYR A 211 -6.26 -11.50 -9.76
CA TYR A 211 -4.80 -11.65 -9.67
C TYR A 211 -4.41 -12.94 -8.93
N SER A 212 -5.09 -13.29 -7.84
CA SER A 212 -4.82 -14.51 -7.08
C SER A 212 -5.10 -15.80 -7.87
N ARG A 213 -5.94 -15.76 -8.90
CA ARG A 213 -6.10 -16.89 -9.83
C ARG A 213 -4.91 -17.06 -10.76
N LYS A 214 -4.26 -15.96 -11.15
CA LYS A 214 -3.09 -15.95 -12.04
C LYS A 214 -1.81 -16.30 -11.28
N ALA A 215 -1.69 -15.85 -10.04
CA ALA A 215 -0.54 -16.06 -9.16
C ALA A 215 -1.02 -16.45 -7.75
N PRO A 216 -1.40 -17.72 -7.52
CA PRO A 216 -1.90 -18.18 -6.22
C PRO A 216 -0.85 -18.00 -5.12
N GLY A 217 -1.26 -17.42 -3.98
CA GLY A 217 -0.39 -17.24 -2.82
C GLY A 217 0.54 -16.03 -2.86
N LEU A 218 0.78 -15.44 -4.04
CA LEU A 218 1.74 -14.35 -4.21
C LEU A 218 1.43 -13.14 -3.32
N LEU A 219 0.15 -12.76 -3.19
CA LEU A 219 -0.24 -11.62 -2.37
C LEU A 219 -1.53 -11.90 -1.60
N HIS A 220 -1.44 -11.81 -0.28
CA HIS A 220 -2.58 -11.78 0.61
C HIS A 220 -2.76 -10.39 1.23
N ILE A 221 -4.00 -10.01 1.48
CA ILE A 221 -4.34 -8.72 2.06
C ILE A 221 -4.60 -8.87 3.55
N VAL A 222 -3.99 -8.00 4.34
CA VAL A 222 -4.30 -7.79 5.76
C VAL A 222 -4.79 -6.36 5.93
N THR A 223 -5.99 -6.19 6.51
CA THR A 223 -6.57 -4.87 6.73
C THR A 223 -7.47 -4.87 7.96
N ARG A 224 -8.04 -3.71 8.29
CA ARG A 224 -9.02 -3.58 9.37
C ARG A 224 -10.43 -3.43 8.80
N ALA A 225 -11.41 -4.05 9.44
CA ALA A 225 -12.81 -3.78 9.16
C ALA A 225 -13.32 -2.59 9.98
N LYS A 226 -14.38 -1.93 9.47
CA LYS A 226 -15.13 -0.95 10.26
C LYS A 226 -15.80 -1.65 11.44
N ARG A 227 -15.97 -0.95 12.56
CA ARG A 227 -16.58 -1.50 13.77
C ARG A 227 -18.02 -2.02 13.55
N ASN A 228 -18.76 -1.38 12.63
CA ASN A 228 -20.12 -1.78 12.25
C ASN A 228 -20.13 -2.76 11.05
N CYS A 229 -19.05 -3.48 10.80
CA CYS A 229 -18.96 -4.43 9.69
C CYS A 229 -19.92 -5.60 9.90
N THR A 230 -20.69 -5.88 8.84
CA THR A 230 -21.55 -7.06 8.76
C THR A 230 -20.91 -8.08 7.80
N ALA A 231 -20.80 -9.31 8.24
CA ALA A 231 -20.38 -10.45 7.45
C ALA A 231 -21.54 -11.47 7.36
N TYR A 232 -21.31 -12.58 6.69
CA TYR A 232 -22.34 -13.61 6.49
C TYR A 232 -21.77 -14.99 6.77
N GLU A 233 -22.57 -15.86 7.33
CA GLU A 233 -22.24 -17.27 7.43
C GLU A 233 -22.22 -17.94 6.05
N ARG A 234 -21.62 -19.11 5.97
CA ARG A 234 -21.78 -19.97 4.80
C ARG A 234 -23.22 -20.42 4.67
N PRO A 235 -23.75 -20.58 3.43
CA PRO A 235 -25.08 -21.09 3.25
C PRO A 235 -25.20 -22.50 3.84
N GLY A 236 -26.32 -22.76 4.47
CA GLY A 236 -26.68 -24.13 4.94
C GLY A 236 -26.87 -25.11 3.79
N ALA A 237 -27.15 -26.36 4.14
CA ALA A 237 -27.41 -27.44 3.16
C ALA A 237 -28.56 -27.04 2.21
N TYR A 238 -28.35 -27.21 0.92
CA TYR A 238 -29.38 -26.93 -0.09
C TYR A 238 -30.46 -27.98 -0.07
N LYS A 239 -31.69 -27.54 0.13
CA LYS A 239 -32.87 -28.44 0.24
C LYS A 239 -33.53 -28.85 -1.10
N GLY A 240 -32.88 -28.56 -2.23
CA GLY A 240 -33.33 -28.97 -3.58
C GLY A 240 -34.44 -28.14 -4.22
N ARG A 241 -34.95 -27.07 -3.56
CA ARG A 241 -36.01 -26.19 -4.10
C ARG A 241 -35.54 -24.73 -4.22
N GLY A 242 -35.85 -24.11 -5.34
CA GLY A 242 -35.54 -22.71 -5.61
C GLY A 242 -34.07 -22.43 -5.94
N ARG A 243 -33.67 -21.12 -5.92
CA ARG A 243 -32.29 -20.70 -6.18
C ARG A 243 -31.40 -21.10 -4.98
N ARG A 244 -30.22 -21.65 -5.27
CA ARG A 244 -29.22 -21.91 -4.20
C ARG A 244 -28.88 -20.64 -3.45
N PRO A 245 -28.94 -20.64 -2.11
CA PRO A 245 -28.50 -19.49 -1.32
C PRO A 245 -26.99 -19.27 -1.50
N VAL A 246 -26.58 -18.02 -1.69
CA VAL A 246 -25.18 -17.66 -1.87
C VAL A 246 -24.48 -17.32 -0.54
N HIS A 247 -25.25 -17.08 0.52
CA HIS A 247 -24.79 -16.85 1.89
C HIS A 247 -25.82 -17.34 2.91
N GLY A 248 -25.42 -17.51 4.14
CA GLY A 248 -26.25 -17.78 5.30
C GLY A 248 -26.69 -16.50 6.01
N PRO A 249 -27.06 -16.58 7.30
CA PRO A 249 -27.43 -15.43 8.12
C PRO A 249 -26.37 -14.35 8.16
N ALA A 250 -26.84 -13.11 8.36
CA ALA A 250 -25.96 -11.97 8.62
C ALA A 250 -25.38 -12.03 10.05
N VAL A 251 -24.12 -11.66 10.18
CA VAL A 251 -23.37 -11.63 11.44
C VAL A 251 -22.84 -10.21 11.64
N HIS A 252 -23.28 -9.55 12.69
CA HIS A 252 -22.77 -8.24 13.11
C HIS A 252 -21.50 -8.46 13.95
N LEU A 253 -20.33 -8.27 13.34
CA LEU A 253 -19.05 -8.64 13.97
C LEU A 253 -18.81 -7.97 15.32
N LYS A 254 -19.36 -6.75 15.54
CA LYS A 254 -19.26 -6.05 16.82
C LYS A 254 -19.95 -6.82 17.96
N GLU A 255 -21.04 -7.52 17.68
CA GLU A 255 -21.81 -8.23 18.69
C GLU A 255 -21.06 -9.46 19.21
N LEU A 256 -20.18 -10.06 18.40
CA LEU A 256 -19.37 -11.22 18.78
C LEU A 256 -18.41 -10.93 19.95
N PHE A 257 -18.04 -9.67 20.19
CA PHE A 257 -17.25 -9.31 21.38
C PHE A 257 -17.98 -9.60 22.70
N LEU A 258 -19.31 -9.64 22.66
CA LEU A 258 -20.15 -9.94 23.81
C LEU A 258 -20.72 -11.38 23.73
N SER A 259 -21.32 -11.76 22.60
CA SER A 259 -21.98 -13.07 22.45
C SER A 259 -21.00 -14.23 22.50
N ASP A 260 -19.80 -14.06 21.95
CA ASP A 260 -18.77 -15.08 21.83
C ASP A 260 -17.58 -14.86 22.80
N ALA A 261 -17.77 -14.03 23.84
CA ALA A 261 -16.72 -13.68 24.80
C ALA A 261 -16.00 -14.90 25.43
N ALA A 262 -16.72 -16.01 25.62
CA ALA A 262 -16.17 -17.26 26.16
C ALA A 262 -15.24 -18.01 25.18
N PHE A 263 -15.32 -17.71 23.88
CA PHE A 263 -14.50 -18.35 22.83
C PHE A 263 -13.23 -17.55 22.49
N PHE A 264 -13.01 -16.40 23.12
CA PHE A 264 -11.78 -15.64 22.94
C PHE A 264 -10.60 -16.39 23.57
N GLN A 265 -9.55 -16.53 22.76
CA GLN A 265 -8.27 -17.07 23.20
C GLN A 265 -7.37 -15.96 23.73
N GLU A 266 -6.42 -16.31 24.58
CA GLU A 266 -5.44 -15.36 25.12
C GLU A 266 -4.05 -15.66 24.56
N ALA A 267 -3.31 -14.62 24.20
CA ALA A 267 -1.92 -14.72 23.78
C ALA A 267 -1.11 -13.53 24.31
N HIS A 268 0.19 -13.73 24.45
CA HIS A 268 1.16 -12.68 24.72
C HIS A 268 1.85 -12.30 23.43
N LEU A 269 1.62 -11.06 22.97
CA LEU A 269 2.13 -10.56 21.70
C LEU A 269 3.00 -9.33 21.92
N GLN A 270 4.02 -9.17 21.08
CA GLN A 270 4.86 -7.98 21.05
C GLN A 270 4.16 -6.86 20.27
N ILE A 271 3.59 -5.87 20.98
CA ILE A 271 2.91 -4.72 20.40
C ILE A 271 3.70 -3.47 20.75
N TYR A 272 4.17 -2.73 19.73
CA TYR A 272 5.02 -1.54 19.89
C TYR A 272 6.25 -1.76 20.77
N GLY A 273 6.86 -2.96 20.66
CA GLY A 273 8.08 -3.30 21.40
C GLY A 273 7.87 -3.70 22.87
N THR A 274 6.63 -3.78 23.33
CA THR A 274 6.26 -4.28 24.66
C THR A 274 5.40 -5.53 24.54
N GLU A 275 5.60 -6.47 25.46
CA GLU A 275 4.75 -7.64 25.56
C GLU A 275 3.39 -7.24 26.13
N LYS A 276 2.33 -7.58 25.43
CA LYS A 276 0.95 -7.28 25.79
C LYS A 276 0.13 -8.56 25.83
N LYS A 277 -0.71 -8.69 26.84
CA LYS A 277 -1.75 -9.72 26.88
C LYS A 277 -2.89 -9.28 25.95
N VAL A 278 -3.19 -10.11 24.97
CA VAL A 278 -4.21 -9.88 23.94
C VAL A 278 -5.22 -10.99 24.00
N ARG A 279 -6.50 -10.66 23.90
CA ARG A 279 -7.57 -11.61 23.69
C ARG A 279 -8.04 -11.54 22.25
N PHE A 280 -8.23 -12.66 21.58
CA PHE A 280 -8.68 -12.66 20.19
C PHE A 280 -9.63 -13.83 19.91
N LEU A 281 -10.52 -13.58 18.94
CA LEU A 281 -11.42 -14.59 18.36
C LEU A 281 -11.24 -14.63 16.86
N SER A 282 -10.90 -15.80 16.29
CA SER A 282 -10.75 -15.98 14.86
C SER A 282 -11.91 -16.75 14.27
N ARG A 283 -12.53 -16.23 13.21
CA ARG A 283 -13.63 -16.82 12.46
C ARG A 283 -13.49 -16.58 10.97
N THR A 284 -14.05 -17.47 10.16
CA THR A 284 -14.15 -17.28 8.72
C THR A 284 -15.59 -17.01 8.34
N TYR A 285 -15.83 -15.84 7.74
CA TYR A 285 -17.14 -15.44 7.25
C TYR A 285 -17.06 -15.01 5.79
N LEU A 286 -18.21 -14.97 5.12
CA LEU A 286 -18.36 -14.38 3.79
C LEU A 286 -18.52 -12.87 3.91
N TRP A 287 -17.86 -12.11 3.04
CA TRP A 287 -17.96 -10.67 3.04
C TRP A 287 -18.04 -10.09 1.62
N GLY A 288 -18.62 -8.88 1.54
CA GLY A 288 -18.79 -8.14 0.31
C GLY A 288 -20.08 -8.49 -0.41
N GLN A 289 -21.04 -7.53 -0.45
CA GLN A 289 -22.33 -7.71 -1.10
C GLN A 289 -22.14 -8.13 -2.56
N LYS A 290 -22.86 -9.17 -2.99
CA LYS A 290 -22.77 -9.83 -4.32
C LYS A 290 -21.45 -10.57 -4.58
N LEU A 291 -20.37 -10.34 -3.82
CA LEU A 291 -19.11 -11.06 -3.95
C LEU A 291 -19.05 -12.29 -3.03
N TYR A 292 -19.49 -12.11 -1.78
CA TYR A 292 -19.50 -13.12 -0.72
C TYR A 292 -18.19 -13.92 -0.65
N GLN A 293 -17.07 -13.19 -0.63
CA GLN A 293 -15.72 -13.76 -0.55
C GLN A 293 -15.46 -14.27 0.86
N PRO A 294 -15.00 -15.53 1.04
CA PRO A 294 -14.53 -16.00 2.34
C PRO A 294 -13.32 -15.16 2.79
N LEU A 295 -13.39 -14.63 4.00
CA LEU A 295 -12.31 -13.88 4.64
C LEU A 295 -12.14 -14.40 6.07
N ARG A 296 -10.90 -14.36 6.56
CA ARG A 296 -10.59 -14.61 7.96
C ARG A 296 -10.72 -13.31 8.72
N PHE A 297 -11.58 -13.29 9.74
CA PHE A 297 -11.76 -12.20 10.67
C PHE A 297 -11.10 -12.54 11.99
N VAL A 298 -10.31 -11.63 12.53
CA VAL A 298 -9.71 -11.74 13.86
C VAL A 298 -10.19 -10.53 14.66
N LEU A 299 -11.08 -10.82 15.63
CA LEU A 299 -11.55 -9.84 16.59
C LEU A 299 -10.53 -9.78 17.72
N VAL A 300 -10.01 -8.61 17.98
CA VAL A 300 -8.90 -8.40 18.93
C VAL A 300 -9.30 -7.44 20.02
N GLU A 301 -9.02 -7.81 21.26
CA GLU A 301 -9.15 -6.96 22.45
C GLU A 301 -7.79 -6.87 23.16
N TYR A 302 -7.29 -5.68 23.34
CA TYR A 302 -6.19 -5.44 24.24
C TYR A 302 -6.39 -4.10 24.95
N GLU A 303 -6.12 -4.08 26.25
CA GLU A 303 -6.41 -2.94 27.12
C GLU A 303 -7.88 -2.48 26.95
N LYS A 304 -8.12 -1.25 26.50
CA LYS A 304 -9.47 -0.71 26.21
C LYS A 304 -9.79 -0.66 24.71
N THR A 305 -8.96 -1.27 23.88
CA THR A 305 -9.06 -1.19 22.43
C THR A 305 -9.69 -2.46 21.88
N GLN A 306 -10.69 -2.31 21.01
CA GLN A 306 -11.25 -3.37 20.19
C GLN A 306 -10.96 -3.10 18.71
N ALA A 307 -10.49 -4.12 17.99
CA ALA A 307 -10.25 -4.05 16.56
C ALA A 307 -10.75 -5.31 15.87
N ILE A 308 -11.15 -5.17 14.60
CA ILE A 308 -11.51 -6.30 13.74
C ILE A 308 -10.51 -6.30 12.59
N LEU A 309 -9.61 -7.27 12.60
CA LEU A 309 -8.64 -7.49 11.52
C LEU A 309 -9.20 -8.45 10.51
N VAL A 310 -8.78 -8.33 9.26
CA VAL A 310 -9.28 -9.12 8.13
C VAL A 310 -8.10 -9.60 7.31
N CYS A 311 -8.10 -10.89 6.98
CA CYS A 311 -7.10 -11.47 6.10
C CYS A 311 -7.76 -12.28 4.97
N THR A 312 -7.20 -12.20 3.76
CA THR A 312 -7.62 -13.02 2.62
C THR A 312 -7.02 -14.42 2.67
N ASP A 313 -5.96 -14.64 3.45
CA ASP A 313 -5.44 -15.99 3.72
C ASP A 313 -6.21 -16.63 4.86
N LEU A 314 -6.96 -17.68 4.53
CA LEU A 314 -7.76 -18.42 5.50
C LEU A 314 -6.92 -19.37 6.37
N SER A 315 -5.69 -19.67 5.96
CA SER A 315 -4.78 -20.58 6.67
C SER A 315 -3.85 -19.88 7.65
N MET A 316 -3.68 -18.57 7.52
CA MET A 316 -2.79 -17.78 8.37
C MET A 316 -3.23 -17.83 9.83
N ARG A 317 -2.28 -17.98 10.77
CA ARG A 317 -2.61 -17.98 12.21
C ARG A 317 -3.12 -16.61 12.64
N ALA A 318 -4.00 -16.61 13.65
CA ALA A 318 -4.60 -15.37 14.14
C ALA A 318 -3.56 -14.40 14.75
N GLU A 319 -2.53 -14.97 15.40
CA GLU A 319 -1.45 -14.24 16.04
C GLU A 319 -0.52 -13.56 15.05
N ASP A 320 -0.52 -14.00 13.78
CA ASP A 320 0.33 -13.47 12.71
C ASP A 320 -0.41 -12.39 11.88
N ILE A 321 -1.73 -12.20 12.13
CA ILE A 321 -2.58 -11.19 11.53
C ILE A 321 -2.68 -9.95 12.41
#